data_e150daf50c86d4f4e925f39b392ede79
#
_entry.id   e150daf50c86d4f4e925f39b392ede79
#
_cell.length_a   1.000
_cell.length_b   1.000
_cell.length_c   1.000
_cell.angle_alpha   90.00
_cell.angle_beta   90.00
_cell.angle_gamma   90.00
#
_symmetry.space_group_name_H-M   'P 1'
#
loop_
_entity.id
_entity.type
_entity.pdbx_description
1 polymer ?
#
loop_
_entity_poly.entity_id
_entity_poly.type
_entity_poly.pdbx_seq_one_letter_code
_entity_poly.pdbx_strand_id
1 'polypeptide(L)' 'MNRILDYQIVSASSSTRLEEAVKRNIKMAWEPLGAPFLADESNQGSPDFLQAMVKVTRDQ' A
#
# COMPACT_ATOMS: atom_id res chain seq x y z
N MET A 1 11.91 18.69 6.69
CA MET A 1 10.51 18.51 6.27
C MET A 1 10.42 17.36 5.27
N ASN A 2 9.47 16.45 5.48
CA ASN A 2 9.33 15.31 4.58
C ASN A 2 8.50 15.70 3.37
N ARG A 3 8.86 15.14 2.23
CA ARG A 3 8.18 15.43 0.98
C ARG A 3 7.87 14.11 0.28
N ILE A 4 6.67 13.98 -0.22
CA ILE A 4 6.29 12.78 -0.96
C ILE A 4 6.88 12.86 -2.36
N LEU A 5 7.64 11.84 -2.72
CA LEU A 5 8.30 11.76 -4.03
C LEU A 5 7.53 10.88 -5.00
N ASP A 6 6.78 9.92 -4.50
CA ASP A 6 6.08 8.97 -5.35
C ASP A 6 4.95 8.35 -4.56
N TYR A 7 4.01 7.76 -5.28
CA TYR A 7 2.79 7.21 -4.68
C TYR A 7 2.35 6.00 -5.50
N GLN A 8 1.92 4.97 -4.80
CA GLN A 8 1.32 3.83 -5.48
C GLN A 8 0.32 3.15 -4.57
N ILE A 9 -0.60 2.40 -5.16
CA ILE A 9 -1.53 1.59 -4.41
C ILE A 9 -1.19 0.13 -4.65
N VAL A 10 -0.98 -0.59 -3.56
CA VAL A 10 -0.68 -2.01 -3.60
C VAL A 10 -1.98 -2.75 -3.32
N SER A 11 -2.29 -3.75 -4.12
CA SER A 11 -3.50 -4.53 -3.95
C SER A 11 -3.16 -6.01 -3.83
N ALA A 12 -4.04 -6.73 -3.14
CA ALA A 12 -3.87 -8.16 -2.99
C ALA A 12 -5.22 -8.80 -2.72
N SER A 13 -5.32 -10.09 -2.97
CA SER A 13 -6.58 -10.81 -2.83
C SER A 13 -6.88 -11.25 -1.42
N SER A 14 -5.92 -11.11 -0.50
CA SER A 14 -6.13 -11.49 0.89
C SER A 14 -5.30 -10.58 1.77
N SER A 15 -5.68 -10.50 3.05
CA SER A 15 -4.96 -9.65 3.98
C SER A 15 -3.52 -10.16 4.19
N THR A 16 -3.32 -11.47 4.17
CA THR A 16 -1.98 -12.02 4.33
C THR A 16 -1.09 -11.65 3.15
N ARG A 17 -1.64 -11.73 1.93
CA ARG A 17 -0.88 -11.35 0.75
C ARG A 17 -0.60 -9.86 0.72
N LEU A 18 -1.55 -9.04 1.17
CA LEU A 18 -1.31 -7.62 1.26
C LEU A 18 -0.20 -7.31 2.25
N GLU A 19 -0.22 -7.97 3.39
CA GLU A 19 0.81 -7.77 4.40
C GLU A 19 2.19 -8.06 3.83
N GLU A 20 2.32 -9.16 3.09
CA GLU A 20 3.59 -9.52 2.49
C GLU A 20 4.04 -8.52 1.45
N ALA A 21 3.08 -8.05 0.63
CA ALA A 21 3.40 -7.04 -0.38
C ALA A 21 3.85 -5.73 0.25
N VAL A 22 3.18 -5.32 1.32
CA VAL A 22 3.56 -4.10 2.03
C VAL A 22 4.96 -4.25 2.62
N LYS A 23 5.26 -5.40 3.21
CA LYS A 23 6.60 -5.61 3.77
C LYS A 23 7.68 -5.53 2.69
N ARG A 24 7.42 -6.09 1.52
CA ARG A 24 8.38 -5.99 0.41
C ARG A 24 8.57 -4.53 -0.01
N ASN A 25 7.48 -3.78 -0.05
CA ASN A 25 7.55 -2.37 -0.42
C ASN A 25 8.37 -1.58 0.61
N ILE A 26 8.18 -1.88 1.89
CA ILE A 26 8.95 -1.20 2.94
C ILE A 26 10.44 -1.42 2.74
N LYS A 27 10.83 -2.63 2.34
CA LYS A 27 12.23 -2.92 2.09
C LYS A 27 12.79 -2.13 0.91
N MET A 28 11.92 -1.65 0.03
CA MET A 28 12.31 -0.85 -1.13
C MET A 28 12.08 0.64 -0.91
N ALA A 29 12.02 1.05 0.36
CA ALA A 29 11.89 2.45 0.77
C ALA A 29 10.49 3.03 0.56
N TRP A 30 9.49 2.21 0.34
CA TRP A 30 8.11 2.67 0.35
C TRP A 30 7.59 2.66 1.78
N GLU A 31 6.72 3.60 2.11
CA GLU A 31 6.11 3.68 3.44
C GLU A 31 4.59 3.63 3.31
N PRO A 32 3.93 2.89 4.18
CA PRO A 32 2.46 2.87 4.13
C PRO A 32 1.89 4.21 4.54
N LEU A 33 0.85 4.64 3.86
CA LEU A 33 0.15 5.88 4.15
C LEU A 33 -1.26 5.53 4.59
N GLY A 34 -1.54 5.69 5.87
CA GLY A 34 -2.84 5.36 6.42
C GLY A 34 -3.02 3.87 6.60
N ALA A 35 -4.23 3.46 6.88
CA ALA A 35 -4.57 2.06 7.10
C ALA A 35 -4.95 1.39 5.80
N PRO A 36 -4.80 0.06 5.71
CA PRO A 36 -5.28 -0.67 4.54
C PRO A 36 -6.81 -0.60 4.48
N PHE A 37 -7.35 -0.76 3.29
CA PHE A 37 -8.79 -0.75 3.14
C PHE A 37 -9.22 -1.83 2.16
N LEU A 38 -10.51 -2.14 2.21
CA LEU A 38 -11.11 -3.17 1.39
C LEU A 38 -11.91 -2.52 0.30
N ALA A 39 -11.62 -2.85 -0.95
CA ALA A 39 -12.41 -2.39 -2.06
C ALA A 39 -13.24 -3.55 -2.57
N ASP A 40 -14.54 -3.37 -2.62
CA ASP A 40 -15.45 -4.40 -3.08
C ASP A 40 -15.88 -4.09 -4.51
N GLU A 41 -15.25 -4.77 -5.45
CA GLU A 41 -15.65 -4.69 -6.84
C GLU A 41 -16.77 -5.70 -7.04
N SER A 42 -17.96 -5.29 -6.74
CA SER A 42 -19.08 -6.19 -6.59
C SER A 42 -19.32 -7.11 -7.78
N ASN A 43 -18.91 -6.70 -8.97
CA ASN A 43 -19.10 -7.52 -10.16
C ASN A 43 -18.27 -8.79 -10.13
N GLN A 44 -17.20 -8.79 -9.38
CA GLN A 44 -16.30 -9.92 -9.32
C GLN A 44 -16.53 -10.82 -8.13
N GLY A 45 -17.29 -10.35 -7.16
CA GLY A 45 -17.57 -11.15 -5.98
C GLY A 45 -16.38 -11.37 -5.07
N SER A 46 -15.25 -10.78 -5.37
CA SER A 46 -14.03 -10.95 -4.55
C SER A 46 -13.47 -9.59 -4.22
N PRO A 47 -13.51 -9.21 -2.94
CA PRO A 47 -12.96 -7.92 -2.56
C PRO A 47 -11.43 -7.94 -2.64
N ASP A 48 -10.86 -6.79 -2.95
CA ASP A 48 -9.42 -6.60 -2.93
C ASP A 48 -9.03 -5.80 -1.71
N PHE A 49 -7.90 -6.14 -1.14
CA PHE A 49 -7.31 -5.40 -0.05
C PHE A 49 -6.29 -4.43 -0.64
N LEU A 50 -6.37 -3.18 -0.25
CA LEU A 50 -5.57 -2.11 -0.83
C LEU A 50 -4.81 -1.37 0.25
N GLN A 51 -3.62 -0.92 -0.10
CA GLN A 51 -2.80 -0.10 0.79
C GLN A 51 -2.08 0.94 -0.03
N ALA A 52 -2.23 2.20 0.34
CA ALA A 52 -1.49 3.28 -0.29
C ALA A 52 -0.06 3.28 0.26
N MET A 53 0.89 3.43 -0.64
CA MET A 53 2.31 3.47 -0.30
C MET A 53 2.92 4.72 -0.91
N VAL A 54 3.83 5.34 -0.18
CA VAL A 54 4.50 6.54 -0.67
C VAL A 54 6.00 6.41 -0.46
N LYS A 55 6.75 7.10 -1.31
CA LYS A 55 8.16 7.33 -1.07
C LYS A 55 8.33 8.77 -0.65
N VAL A 56 9.10 8.96 0.39
CA VAL A 56 9.32 10.30 0.92
C VAL A 56 10.80 10.58 1.00
N THR A 57 11.14 11.86 0.89
CA THR A 57 12.48 12.30 1.22
C THR A 57 12.43 12.87 2.63
N ARG A 58 13.50 12.65 3.36
CA ARG A 58 13.61 13.14 4.73
C ARG A 58 14.76 14.10 4.81
N ASP A 59 14.46 15.31 5.20
CA ASP A 59 15.50 16.31 5.40
C ASP A 59 16.22 16.04 6.72
N GLN A 60 17.50 16.14 6.67
CA GLN A 60 18.33 15.94 7.85
C GLN A 60 18.50 17.24 8.63
#